data_edb44c33c82c221ea69d350b67c44206
#
_entry.id   edb44c33c82c221ea69d350b67c44206
#
_cell.length_a   1.000
_cell.length_b   1.000
_cell.length_c   1.000
_cell.angle_alpha   90.00
_cell.angle_beta   90.00
_cell.angle_gamma   90.00
#
_symmetry.space_group_name_H-M   'P 1'
#
loop_
_entity.id
_entity.type
_entity.pdbx_description
1 polymer ?
#
loop_
_entity_poly.entity_id
_entity_poly.type
_entity_poly.pdbx_seq_one_letter_code
_entity_poly.pdbx_strand_id
1 'polypeptide(L)'
;GNVVLITPSQGNNGGNAGSCTGTHAGGGGGGAGAVGALSPGANCTAAGAGGAGVANSITGSSVTRGGGGGGSGRASPGNSNGGAGGSGGGGAGESPAAAGAGTANTGGGGGGAEFLGRSSGAGGSGVVILRAPGPVGPTVSVTPQGSKATLPGPAGGCTVVTFTATGTLTIS
;
A
#
# COMPACT_ATOMS: atom_id res chain seq x y z
N GLY A 1 -6.72 -12.94 -0.90
CA GLY A 1 -5.58 -13.80 -0.64
C GLY A 1 -4.75 -14.03 -1.87
N ASN A 2 -3.45 -14.20 -1.71
CA ASN A 2 -2.56 -14.50 -2.82
C ASN A 2 -2.84 -15.92 -3.36
N VAL A 3 -3.09 -16.04 -4.65
CA VAL A 3 -3.21 -17.36 -5.29
C VAL A 3 -1.79 -17.85 -5.58
N VAL A 4 -1.39 -18.92 -4.92
CA VAL A 4 -0.02 -19.44 -4.76
C VAL A 4 0.69 -19.89 -6.05
N LEU A 5 0.27 -19.46 -7.23
CA LEU A 5 0.81 -19.96 -8.51
C LEU A 5 1.71 -18.96 -9.25
N ILE A 6 2.01 -17.80 -8.67
CA ILE A 6 2.87 -16.80 -9.30
C ILE A 6 4.18 -16.67 -8.51
N THR A 7 5.28 -16.95 -9.16
CA THR A 7 6.62 -16.76 -8.59
C THR A 7 7.32 -15.61 -9.33
N PRO A 8 7.76 -14.54 -8.65
CA PRO A 8 7.62 -14.29 -7.21
C PRO A 8 6.18 -13.94 -6.78
N SER A 9 5.86 -14.17 -5.50
CA SER A 9 4.59 -13.77 -4.90
C SER A 9 4.31 -12.28 -5.08
N GLN A 10 3.09 -11.95 -5.50
CA GLN A 10 2.70 -10.55 -5.76
C GLN A 10 2.03 -9.86 -4.56
N GLY A 11 1.99 -10.53 -3.42
CA GLY A 11 1.41 -9.99 -2.20
C GLY A 11 1.32 -11.04 -1.10
N ASN A 12 0.89 -10.62 0.06
CA ASN A 12 0.77 -11.46 1.24
C ASN A 12 -0.66 -11.44 1.78
N ASN A 13 -0.98 -12.43 2.61
CA ASN A 13 -2.29 -12.54 3.25
C ASN A 13 -2.51 -11.44 4.28
N GLY A 14 -3.76 -11.05 4.48
CA GLY A 14 -4.17 -10.27 5.65
C GLY A 14 -4.07 -11.08 6.94
N GLY A 15 -3.99 -10.40 8.06
CA GLY A 15 -4.05 -10.98 9.39
C GLY A 15 -5.46 -11.41 9.77
N ASN A 16 -5.56 -12.36 10.67
CA ASN A 16 -6.85 -12.81 11.21
C ASN A 16 -7.44 -11.77 12.17
N ALA A 17 -8.76 -11.64 12.15
CA ALA A 17 -9.48 -10.89 13.17
C ALA A 17 -9.36 -11.58 14.53
N GLY A 18 -9.31 -10.80 15.59
CA GLY A 18 -9.43 -11.30 16.96
C GLY A 18 -10.91 -11.59 17.30
N SER A 19 -11.14 -12.73 17.96
CA SER A 19 -12.47 -13.08 18.49
C SER A 19 -12.43 -13.01 20.00
N CYS A 20 -13.12 -12.04 20.57
CA CYS A 20 -13.22 -11.84 22.01
C CYS A 20 -14.69 -11.74 22.41
N THR A 21 -15.00 -12.08 23.64
CA THR A 21 -16.37 -12.02 24.16
C THR A 21 -16.90 -10.58 24.11
N GLY A 22 -17.80 -10.31 23.17
CA GLY A 22 -18.48 -9.03 23.02
C GLY A 22 -17.73 -7.92 22.30
N THR A 23 -16.48 -8.15 21.88
CA THR A 23 -15.67 -7.18 21.14
C THR A 23 -14.97 -7.87 19.97
N HIS A 24 -14.85 -7.16 18.84
CA HIS A 24 -14.15 -7.67 17.66
C HIS A 24 -13.16 -6.62 17.19
N ALA A 25 -11.94 -7.05 16.82
CA ALA A 25 -10.98 -6.18 16.17
C ALA A 25 -10.49 -6.85 14.89
N GLY A 26 -10.41 -6.06 13.84
CA GLY A 26 -9.99 -6.52 12.52
C GLY A 26 -8.50 -6.83 12.45
N GLY A 27 -8.12 -7.83 11.70
CA GLY A 27 -6.73 -8.03 11.28
C GLY A 27 -6.31 -6.98 10.24
N GLY A 28 -5.03 -6.74 10.12
CA GLY A 28 -4.48 -5.85 9.11
C GLY A 28 -4.50 -6.48 7.71
N GLY A 29 -4.61 -5.67 6.69
CA GLY A 29 -4.45 -6.11 5.28
C GLY A 29 -3.03 -6.54 4.98
N GLY A 30 -2.84 -7.52 4.08
CA GLY A 30 -1.51 -7.90 3.61
C GLY A 30 -0.88 -6.80 2.76
N GLY A 31 0.42 -6.63 2.88
CA GLY A 31 1.23 -5.78 2.01
C GLY A 31 1.95 -6.58 0.92
N ALA A 32 2.62 -5.90 0.02
CA ALA A 32 3.43 -6.54 -1.01
C ALA A 32 4.63 -7.30 -0.41
N GLY A 33 5.19 -6.82 0.70
CA GLY A 33 6.39 -7.38 1.33
C GLY A 33 6.13 -8.21 2.60
N ALA A 34 5.00 -8.04 3.26
CA ALA A 34 4.71 -8.74 4.52
C ALA A 34 3.21 -9.03 4.70
N VAL A 35 2.93 -10.06 5.47
CA VAL A 35 1.57 -10.38 5.92
C VAL A 35 1.04 -9.28 6.83
N GLY A 36 -0.29 -9.09 6.80
CA GLY A 36 -0.96 -8.25 7.80
C GLY A 36 -0.91 -8.87 9.19
N ALA A 37 -0.78 -8.04 10.19
CA ALA A 37 -0.80 -8.51 11.56
C ALA A 37 -2.20 -8.99 11.96
N LEU A 38 -2.24 -10.08 12.73
CA LEU A 38 -3.47 -10.49 13.41
C LEU A 38 -3.86 -9.43 14.46
N SER A 39 -5.12 -9.34 14.79
CA SER A 39 -5.56 -8.59 15.97
C SER A 39 -5.03 -9.26 17.22
N PRO A 40 -4.21 -8.58 18.06
CA PRO A 40 -3.62 -9.20 19.22
C PRO A 40 -4.63 -9.52 20.31
N GLY A 41 -4.68 -10.78 20.67
CA GLY A 41 -5.03 -11.33 21.95
C GLY A 41 -6.46 -11.25 22.47
N ALA A 42 -6.60 -11.77 23.68
CA ALA A 42 -7.82 -12.13 24.35
C ALA A 42 -8.80 -10.98 24.68
N ASN A 43 -8.39 -9.74 24.57
CA ASN A 43 -9.23 -8.58 24.93
C ASN A 43 -9.61 -7.69 23.73
N CYS A 44 -9.18 -8.02 22.50
CA CYS A 44 -9.46 -7.24 21.29
C CYS A 44 -9.32 -5.72 21.45
N THR A 45 -8.35 -5.29 22.25
CA THR A 45 -8.11 -3.88 22.54
C THR A 45 -7.38 -3.15 21.42
N ALA A 46 -6.85 -3.90 20.45
CA ALA A 46 -6.16 -3.33 19.30
C ALA A 46 -6.45 -4.14 18.04
N ALA A 47 -6.51 -3.47 16.92
CA ALA A 47 -6.60 -4.09 15.60
C ALA A 47 -5.21 -4.42 15.04
N GLY A 48 -5.15 -5.34 14.10
CA GLY A 48 -3.92 -5.72 13.43
C GLY A 48 -3.38 -4.61 12.53
N ALA A 49 -2.08 -4.40 12.54
CA ALA A 49 -1.42 -3.49 11.62
C ALA A 49 -1.37 -4.05 10.19
N GLY A 50 -1.39 -3.20 9.19
CA GLY A 50 -1.17 -3.56 7.80
C GLY A 50 0.24 -4.09 7.56
N GLY A 51 0.37 -5.05 6.65
CA GLY A 51 1.66 -5.59 6.22
C GLY A 51 2.48 -4.56 5.45
N ALA A 52 3.79 -4.62 5.59
CA ALA A 52 4.70 -3.74 4.88
C ALA A 52 4.66 -3.97 3.36
N GLY A 53 4.87 -2.92 2.60
CA GLY A 53 5.14 -2.96 1.18
C GLY A 53 6.58 -3.38 0.88
N VAL A 54 6.93 -3.34 -0.40
CA VAL A 54 8.27 -3.65 -0.90
C VAL A 54 9.00 -2.37 -1.27
N ALA A 55 10.22 -2.22 -0.80
CA ALA A 55 11.13 -1.17 -1.21
C ALA A 55 11.84 -1.55 -2.52
N ASN A 56 11.91 -0.61 -3.45
CA ASN A 56 12.73 -0.75 -4.65
C ASN A 56 13.35 0.59 -5.06
N SER A 57 14.40 0.53 -5.85
CA SER A 57 15.15 1.72 -6.30
C SER A 57 14.97 2.00 -7.79
N ILE A 58 13.86 1.59 -8.38
CA ILE A 58 13.57 1.79 -9.81
C ILE A 58 13.62 3.27 -10.21
N THR A 59 13.26 4.17 -9.29
CA THR A 59 13.27 5.63 -9.49
C THR A 59 14.59 6.31 -9.12
N GLY A 60 15.63 5.54 -8.82
CA GLY A 60 16.95 6.05 -8.43
C GLY A 60 17.19 6.13 -6.92
N SER A 61 16.17 6.25 -6.13
CA SER A 61 16.19 6.16 -4.66
C SER A 61 15.24 5.08 -4.18
N SER A 62 15.49 4.53 -2.99
CA SER A 62 14.64 3.50 -2.40
C SER A 62 13.29 4.08 -1.98
N VAL A 63 12.22 3.54 -2.55
CA VAL A 63 10.84 3.91 -2.21
C VAL A 63 10.03 2.66 -1.92
N THR A 64 9.40 2.62 -0.73
CA THR A 64 8.50 1.52 -0.35
C THR A 64 7.09 1.77 -0.88
N ARG A 65 6.46 0.74 -1.48
CA ARG A 65 5.11 0.80 -2.05
C ARG A 65 4.32 -0.45 -1.75
N GLY A 66 2.99 -0.36 -1.83
CA GLY A 66 2.10 -1.51 -1.65
C GLY A 66 1.94 -1.95 -0.20
N GLY A 67 1.89 -1.01 0.75
CA GLY A 67 1.58 -1.30 2.16
C GLY A 67 0.11 -1.66 2.36
N GLY A 68 -0.19 -2.61 3.22
CA GLY A 68 -1.55 -3.01 3.59
C GLY A 68 -2.24 -1.98 4.50
N GLY A 69 -3.56 -1.90 4.48
CA GLY A 69 -4.32 -1.07 5.42
C GLY A 69 -4.37 -1.68 6.82
N GLY A 70 -4.48 -0.86 7.85
CA GLY A 70 -4.71 -1.28 9.23
C GLY A 70 -6.14 -1.80 9.43
N GLY A 71 -6.32 -2.76 10.32
CA GLY A 71 -7.63 -3.28 10.71
C GLY A 71 -8.43 -2.27 11.53
N SER A 72 -9.77 -2.41 11.54
CA SER A 72 -10.63 -1.61 12.41
C SER A 72 -10.56 -2.08 13.85
N GLY A 73 -10.42 -1.16 14.81
CA GLY A 73 -10.69 -1.42 16.21
C GLY A 73 -12.18 -1.16 16.52
N ARG A 74 -12.76 -1.84 17.50
CA ARG A 74 -14.10 -1.49 17.98
C ARG A 74 -14.02 -0.44 19.09
N ALA A 75 -14.74 0.65 18.91
CA ALA A 75 -14.95 1.63 19.96
C ALA A 75 -15.90 1.05 21.01
N SER A 76 -15.35 0.44 22.05
CA SER A 76 -16.01 0.44 23.36
C SER A 76 -15.67 1.75 24.06
N PRO A 77 -16.53 2.35 24.90
CA PRO A 77 -16.16 3.59 25.58
C PRO A 77 -14.81 3.45 26.28
N GLY A 78 -13.78 4.04 25.68
CA GLY A 78 -12.44 4.16 26.26
C GLY A 78 -11.30 3.42 25.59
N ASN A 79 -11.49 2.59 24.55
CA ASN A 79 -10.39 1.79 24.05
C ASN A 79 -10.62 1.29 22.61
N SER A 80 -10.36 2.12 21.62
CA SER A 80 -10.38 1.67 20.23
C SER A 80 -9.08 2.05 19.53
N ASN A 81 -8.14 1.14 19.50
CA ASN A 81 -6.94 1.32 18.73
C ASN A 81 -7.10 0.60 17.38
N GLY A 82 -7.41 1.36 16.33
CA GLY A 82 -7.27 0.89 14.97
C GLY A 82 -5.84 0.48 14.68
N GLY A 83 -5.65 -0.49 13.80
CA GLY A 83 -4.34 -0.92 13.36
C GLY A 83 -3.62 0.17 12.57
N ALA A 84 -2.32 0.30 12.74
CA ALA A 84 -1.51 1.18 11.89
C ALA A 84 -1.53 0.69 10.43
N GLY A 85 -1.46 1.61 9.49
CA GLY A 85 -1.22 1.26 8.09
C GLY A 85 0.21 0.73 7.88
N GLY A 86 0.37 -0.22 6.97
CA GLY A 86 1.68 -0.76 6.61
C GLY A 86 2.54 0.28 5.88
N SER A 87 3.86 0.21 6.09
CA SER A 87 4.81 1.05 5.36
C SER A 87 4.65 0.85 3.85
N GLY A 88 4.78 1.92 3.08
CA GLY A 88 4.51 1.89 1.64
C GLY A 88 3.09 2.34 1.29
N GLY A 89 2.48 3.16 2.13
CA GLY A 89 1.26 3.90 1.83
C GLY A 89 -0.03 3.29 2.35
N GLY A 90 0.01 2.34 3.29
CA GLY A 90 -1.19 1.83 3.94
C GLY A 90 -1.86 2.88 4.82
N GLY A 91 -3.20 2.99 4.71
CA GLY A 91 -4.02 3.82 5.59
C GLY A 91 -4.24 3.16 6.96
N ALA A 92 -4.26 3.94 8.03
CA ALA A 92 -4.58 3.43 9.36
C ALA A 92 -6.06 3.03 9.48
N GLY A 93 -6.33 1.98 10.25
CA GLY A 93 -7.68 1.64 10.64
C GLY A 93 -8.30 2.68 11.56
N GLU A 94 -9.61 2.65 11.65
CA GLU A 94 -10.37 3.56 12.50
C GLU A 94 -9.93 3.46 13.97
N SER A 95 -9.61 4.61 14.55
CA SER A 95 -9.29 4.75 15.98
C SER A 95 -9.65 6.17 16.37
N PRO A 96 -10.56 6.40 17.22
CA PRO A 96 -11.59 7.42 17.35
C PRO A 96 -11.80 8.36 16.14
N ALA A 97 -10.83 8.51 15.30
CA ALA A 97 -10.92 9.21 14.02
C ALA A 97 -11.36 8.28 12.89
N ALA A 98 -11.80 8.84 11.77
CA ALA A 98 -12.14 8.07 10.58
C ALA A 98 -10.96 7.25 10.07
N ALA A 99 -11.25 6.13 9.43
CA ALA A 99 -10.24 5.30 8.80
C ALA A 99 -9.45 6.06 7.73
N GLY A 100 -8.15 5.88 7.72
CA GLY A 100 -7.23 6.57 6.82
C GLY A 100 -7.27 6.00 5.40
N ALA A 101 -7.23 6.86 4.41
CA ALA A 101 -7.02 6.43 3.03
C ALA A 101 -5.57 5.96 2.81
N GLY A 102 -5.38 5.05 1.87
CA GLY A 102 -4.07 4.72 1.34
C GLY A 102 -3.43 5.92 0.64
N THR A 103 -2.12 6.02 0.73
CA THR A 103 -1.35 7.11 0.10
C THR A 103 -1.43 7.00 -1.42
N ALA A 104 -1.69 8.11 -2.08
CA ALA A 104 -1.74 8.17 -3.54
C ALA A 104 -0.40 7.76 -4.17
N ASN A 105 -0.45 7.13 -5.34
CA ASN A 105 0.70 6.68 -6.13
C ASN A 105 1.59 5.64 -5.43
N THR A 106 1.04 4.91 -4.47
CA THR A 106 1.73 3.83 -3.78
C THR A 106 1.06 2.47 -3.96
N GLY A 107 -0.21 2.45 -4.36
CA GLY A 107 -1.00 1.22 -4.35
C GLY A 107 -1.26 0.69 -2.93
N GLY A 108 -1.18 1.54 -1.93
CA GLY A 108 -1.44 1.17 -0.54
C GLY A 108 -2.92 0.92 -0.26
N GLY A 109 -3.24 -0.02 0.62
CA GLY A 109 -4.62 -0.29 1.05
C GLY A 109 -5.17 0.79 1.96
N GLY A 110 -6.48 1.02 1.94
CA GLY A 110 -7.17 1.87 2.92
C GLY A 110 -7.38 1.16 4.25
N GLY A 111 -7.51 1.91 5.32
CA GLY A 111 -7.80 1.38 6.66
C GLY A 111 -9.23 0.89 6.79
N GLY A 112 -9.44 -0.11 7.64
CA GLY A 112 -10.76 -0.62 7.97
C GLY A 112 -11.52 0.30 8.92
N ALA A 113 -12.85 0.35 8.79
CA ALA A 113 -13.74 1.05 9.69
C ALA A 113 -14.65 0.08 10.44
N GLU A 114 -15.17 0.54 11.57
CA GLU A 114 -16.12 -0.18 12.39
C GLU A 114 -17.53 -0.11 11.81
N PHE A 115 -18.38 -1.04 12.28
CA PHE A 115 -19.75 -1.26 11.82
C PHE A 115 -20.73 -0.08 12.03
N LEU A 116 -20.46 0.89 12.89
CA LEU A 116 -21.42 1.92 13.30
C LEU A 116 -21.55 3.13 12.34
N GLY A 117 -21.66 2.87 11.03
CA GLY A 117 -21.94 3.91 10.04
C GLY A 117 -20.74 4.75 9.62
N ARG A 118 -19.54 4.30 9.89
CA ARG A 118 -18.31 4.93 9.44
C ARG A 118 -17.77 4.26 8.17
N SER A 119 -17.13 5.03 7.33
CA SER A 119 -16.59 4.55 6.08
C SER A 119 -15.14 4.09 6.23
N SER A 120 -14.80 2.96 5.62
CA SER A 120 -13.41 2.55 5.44
C SER A 120 -12.65 3.58 4.60
N GLY A 121 -11.35 3.65 4.80
CA GLY A 121 -10.48 4.45 3.96
C GLY A 121 -10.44 3.91 2.53
N ALA A 122 -10.40 4.80 1.55
CA ALA A 122 -10.18 4.39 0.17
C ALA A 122 -8.75 3.85 -0.03
N GLY A 123 -8.55 2.91 -0.94
CA GLY A 123 -7.21 2.53 -1.37
C GLY A 123 -6.49 3.68 -2.06
N GLY A 124 -5.18 3.75 -1.92
CA GLY A 124 -4.34 4.71 -2.65
C GLY A 124 -4.27 4.34 -4.13
N SER A 125 -4.17 5.36 -5.00
CA SER A 125 -3.93 5.12 -6.41
C SER A 125 -2.61 4.37 -6.63
N GLY A 126 -2.54 3.59 -7.71
CA GLY A 126 -1.32 2.93 -8.16
C GLY A 126 -0.40 3.87 -8.94
N VAL A 127 0.76 3.35 -9.31
CA VAL A 127 1.73 4.00 -10.18
C VAL A 127 2.33 2.95 -11.12
N VAL A 128 2.56 3.32 -12.36
CA VAL A 128 3.32 2.50 -13.32
C VAL A 128 4.68 3.16 -13.55
N ILE A 129 5.75 2.42 -13.33
CA ILE A 129 7.11 2.90 -13.47
C ILE A 129 7.87 1.96 -14.42
N LEU A 130 8.47 2.55 -15.44
CA LEU A 130 9.31 1.86 -16.41
C LEU A 130 10.71 2.44 -16.35
N ARG A 131 11.73 1.57 -16.36
CA ARG A 131 13.13 1.97 -16.41
C ARG A 131 13.80 1.30 -17.58
N ALA A 132 14.43 2.09 -18.42
CA ALA A 132 15.26 1.63 -19.53
C ALA A 132 16.72 1.96 -19.27
N PRO A 133 17.66 1.06 -19.59
CA PRO A 133 19.09 1.36 -19.54
C PRO A 133 19.46 2.39 -20.61
N GLY A 134 20.37 3.28 -20.25
CA GLY A 134 20.84 4.35 -21.13
C GLY A 134 19.86 5.51 -21.32
N PRO A 135 20.34 6.62 -21.88
CA PRO A 135 19.47 7.70 -22.29
C PRO A 135 18.63 7.23 -23.49
N VAL A 136 17.36 6.92 -23.27
CA VAL A 136 16.44 6.79 -24.41
C VAL A 136 16.24 8.18 -24.98
N GLY A 137 16.74 8.40 -26.17
CA GLY A 137 16.71 9.66 -26.86
C GLY A 137 15.29 10.23 -27.09
N PRO A 138 15.10 11.09 -28.08
CA PRO A 138 13.79 11.68 -28.41
C PRO A 138 12.74 10.66 -28.86
N THR A 139 13.13 9.42 -29.09
CA THR A 139 12.28 8.30 -29.52
C THR A 139 11.25 7.83 -28.49
N VAL A 140 11.34 8.26 -27.23
CA VAL A 140 10.35 7.94 -26.19
C VAL A 140 9.60 9.20 -25.80
N SER A 141 8.32 9.26 -26.16
CA SER A 141 7.42 10.32 -25.73
C SER A 141 6.40 9.79 -24.71
N VAL A 142 5.97 10.67 -23.80
CA VAL A 142 5.05 10.36 -22.70
C VAL A 142 3.97 11.43 -22.67
N THR A 143 2.73 11.06 -22.85
CA THR A 143 1.57 11.97 -22.88
C THR A 143 0.32 11.30 -22.28
N PRO A 144 -0.65 12.06 -21.71
CA PRO A 144 -0.54 13.41 -21.20
C PRO A 144 -0.07 13.48 -19.74
N GLN A 145 -0.18 12.41 -18.95
CA GLN A 145 -0.01 12.37 -17.50
C GLN A 145 1.23 11.57 -17.03
N GLY A 146 2.21 11.40 -17.89
CA GLY A 146 3.46 10.74 -17.52
C GLY A 146 4.59 11.74 -17.30
N SER A 147 5.55 11.39 -16.47
CA SER A 147 6.82 12.10 -16.33
C SER A 147 7.97 11.26 -16.86
N LYS A 148 8.95 11.92 -17.45
CA LYS A 148 10.19 11.30 -17.93
C LYS A 148 11.37 11.95 -17.24
N ALA A 149 12.23 11.16 -16.63
CA ALA A 149 13.45 11.63 -15.97
C ALA A 149 14.65 10.79 -16.41
N THR A 150 15.82 11.43 -16.51
CA THR A 150 17.09 10.74 -16.72
C THR A 150 17.82 10.67 -15.38
N LEU A 151 18.18 9.47 -14.96
CA LEU A 151 18.99 9.26 -13.77
C LEU A 151 20.47 9.20 -14.17
N PRO A 152 21.37 9.89 -13.45
CA PRO A 152 22.80 9.79 -13.69
C PRO A 152 23.29 8.37 -13.39
N GLY A 153 24.31 7.93 -14.11
CA GLY A 153 24.93 6.63 -13.88
C GLY A 153 26.23 6.49 -14.64
N PRO A 154 27.12 5.57 -14.23
CA PRO A 154 28.46 5.43 -14.79
C PRO A 154 28.50 5.01 -16.28
N ALA A 155 27.39 4.55 -16.84
CA ALA A 155 27.31 4.07 -18.23
C ALA A 155 26.22 4.80 -19.03
N GLY A 156 26.14 6.13 -18.93
CA GLY A 156 25.18 6.93 -19.70
C GLY A 156 23.78 7.04 -19.09
N GLY A 157 23.63 6.63 -17.86
CA GLY A 157 22.38 6.83 -17.10
C GLY A 157 21.28 5.83 -17.41
N CYS A 158 20.11 6.10 -16.88
CA CYS A 158 18.87 5.36 -17.16
C CYS A 158 17.74 6.34 -17.38
N THR A 159 16.81 6.01 -18.25
CA THR A 159 15.56 6.76 -18.38
C THR A 159 14.47 6.08 -17.54
N VAL A 160 13.80 6.88 -16.72
CA VAL A 160 12.65 6.45 -15.92
C VAL A 160 11.41 7.18 -16.40
N VAL A 161 10.36 6.43 -16.69
CA VAL A 161 9.03 6.95 -17.03
C VAL A 161 8.07 6.56 -15.92
N THR A 162 7.28 7.52 -15.44
CA THR A 162 6.32 7.33 -14.35
C THR A 162 4.95 7.82 -14.77
N PHE A 163 3.93 6.99 -14.60
CA PHE A 163 2.52 7.33 -14.79
C PHE A 163 1.78 7.25 -13.46
N THR A 164 1.15 8.34 -13.07
CA THR A 164 0.27 8.44 -11.89
C THR A 164 -1.21 8.54 -12.26
N ALA A 165 -1.49 8.61 -13.55
CA ALA A 165 -2.82 8.58 -14.17
C ALA A 165 -2.71 7.92 -15.56
N THR A 166 -3.83 7.80 -16.26
CA THR A 166 -3.86 7.26 -17.63
C THR A 166 -2.95 8.07 -18.55
N GLY A 167 -2.07 7.39 -19.24
CA GLY A 167 -1.13 8.01 -20.18
C GLY A 167 -0.67 7.02 -21.24
N THR A 168 0.04 7.52 -22.25
CA THR A 168 0.57 6.73 -23.35
C THR A 168 2.10 6.87 -23.41
N LEU A 169 2.78 5.74 -23.52
CA LEU A 169 4.19 5.67 -23.87
C LEU A 169 4.29 5.32 -25.37
N THR A 170 4.94 6.17 -26.13
CA THR A 170 5.23 5.90 -27.55
C THR A 170 6.74 5.68 -27.72
N ILE A 171 7.11 4.62 -28.37
CA ILE A 171 8.48 4.30 -28.75
C ILE A 171 8.52 4.29 -30.28
N SER A 172 9.33 5.17 -30.86
CA SER A 172 9.46 5.33 -32.32
C SER A 172 10.89 5.12 -32.79
#